data_479b69d06a84b29723d794836b5eebe1
#
_entry.id   479b69d06a84b29723d794836b5eebe1
#
_cell.length_a   1.000
_cell.length_b   1.000
_cell.length_c   1.000
_cell.angle_alpha   90.00
_cell.angle_beta   90.00
_cell.angle_gamma   90.00
#
_symmetry.space_group_name_H-M   'P 1'
#
loop_
_entity.id
_entity.type
_entity.pdbx_description
1 polymer ?
#
loop_
_entity_poly.entity_id
_entity_poly.type
_entity_poly.pdbx_seq_one_letter_code
_entity_poly.pdbx_strand_id
1 'polypeptide(L)'
;MSKNSFGEFIEKLRKGKNLSQRKLADLAGVTNSTISRIESDLVVPDLETIEKLSSALKIEKALLLSKVGYLDIPEDFILIARKTGELSQEDRAKIFHTMNDTIEDFLKNLKEEEEED
;
A
#
# COMPACT_ATOMS: atom_id res chain seq x y z
N MET A 1 2.85 -22.00 -7.52
CA MET A 1 2.69 -21.46 -6.16
C MET A 1 3.00 -19.98 -6.14
N SER A 2 2.01 -19.21 -5.83
CA SER A 2 2.17 -17.75 -5.73
C SER A 2 2.75 -17.43 -4.35
N LYS A 3 4.05 -17.18 -4.29
CA LYS A 3 4.71 -16.83 -3.02
C LYS A 3 4.42 -15.40 -2.57
N ASN A 4 3.73 -14.61 -3.42
CA ASN A 4 3.47 -13.21 -3.17
C ASN A 4 2.00 -12.86 -3.36
N SER A 5 1.12 -13.81 -3.03
CA SER A 5 -0.30 -13.56 -3.12
C SER A 5 -0.73 -12.55 -2.07
N PHE A 6 -1.83 -11.87 -2.33
CA PHE A 6 -2.40 -10.94 -1.37
C PHE A 6 -2.75 -11.63 -0.06
N GLY A 7 -3.33 -12.83 -0.14
CA GLY A 7 -3.68 -13.61 1.05
C GLY A 7 -2.48 -13.94 1.91
N GLU A 8 -1.39 -14.36 1.30
CA GLU A 8 -0.15 -14.64 2.02
C GLU A 8 0.42 -13.38 2.67
N PHE A 9 0.32 -12.26 1.98
CA PHE A 9 0.77 -10.97 2.50
C PHE A 9 0.00 -10.61 3.78
N ILE A 10 -1.33 -10.73 3.75
CA ILE A 10 -2.17 -10.47 4.92
C ILE A 10 -1.83 -11.42 6.07
N GLU A 11 -1.67 -12.70 5.75
CA GLU A 11 -1.30 -13.70 6.77
C GLU A 11 0.02 -13.37 7.45
N LYS A 12 1.04 -12.99 6.68
CA LYS A 12 2.34 -12.59 7.22
C LYS A 12 2.23 -11.38 8.14
N LEU A 13 1.47 -10.36 7.71
CA LEU A 13 1.26 -9.16 8.54
C LEU A 13 0.57 -9.53 9.85
N ARG A 14 -0.46 -10.36 9.76
CA ARG A 14 -1.22 -10.81 10.92
C ARG A 14 -0.32 -11.55 11.91
N LYS A 15 0.42 -12.55 11.42
CA LYS A 15 1.31 -13.36 12.25
C LYS A 15 2.44 -12.52 12.85
N GLY A 16 2.95 -11.56 12.10
CA GLY A 16 3.97 -10.66 12.59
C GLY A 16 3.51 -9.81 13.77
N LYS A 17 2.23 -9.63 13.92
CA LYS A 17 1.62 -8.90 15.03
C LYS A 17 1.06 -9.84 16.11
N ASN A 18 1.32 -11.13 15.98
CA ASN A 18 0.83 -12.17 16.91
C ASN A 18 -0.68 -12.19 17.05
N LEU A 19 -1.38 -11.96 15.93
CA LEU A 19 -2.84 -11.99 15.90
C LEU A 19 -3.34 -13.29 15.31
N SER A 20 -4.40 -13.86 15.91
CA SER A 20 -5.14 -14.95 15.29
C SER A 20 -6.05 -14.38 14.19
N GLN A 21 -6.55 -15.24 13.30
CA GLN A 21 -7.54 -14.82 12.31
C GLN A 21 -8.75 -14.19 12.98
N ARG A 22 -9.22 -14.80 14.07
CA ARG A 22 -10.37 -14.31 14.83
C ARG A 22 -10.10 -12.93 15.41
N LYS A 23 -8.91 -12.73 15.96
CA LYS A 23 -8.56 -11.43 16.54
C LYS A 23 -8.47 -10.35 15.48
N LEU A 24 -7.88 -10.67 14.33
CA LEU A 24 -7.85 -9.73 13.21
C LEU A 24 -9.27 -9.41 12.75
N ALA A 25 -10.13 -10.41 12.64
CA ALA A 25 -11.53 -10.21 12.25
C ALA A 25 -12.23 -9.25 13.21
N ASP A 26 -12.03 -9.45 14.52
CA ASP A 26 -12.61 -8.58 15.54
C ASP A 26 -12.12 -7.14 15.39
N LEU A 27 -10.82 -6.96 15.21
CA LEU A 27 -10.20 -5.63 15.06
C LEU A 27 -10.67 -4.94 13.78
N ALA A 28 -10.84 -5.69 12.71
CA ALA A 28 -11.26 -5.14 11.42
C ALA A 28 -12.77 -4.98 11.30
N GLY A 29 -13.53 -5.56 12.22
CA GLY A 29 -14.99 -5.50 12.13
C GLY A 29 -15.56 -6.35 11.02
N VAL A 30 -14.94 -7.48 10.73
CA VAL A 30 -15.39 -8.45 9.73
C VAL A 30 -15.51 -9.83 10.38
N THR A 31 -16.03 -10.80 9.65
CA THR A 31 -16.15 -12.16 10.19
C THR A 31 -14.83 -12.92 10.07
N ASN A 32 -14.65 -13.90 10.94
CA ASN A 32 -13.50 -14.79 10.86
C ASN A 32 -13.44 -15.50 9.50
N SER A 33 -14.59 -15.88 8.97
CA SER A 33 -14.67 -16.50 7.64
C SER A 33 -14.15 -15.58 6.55
N THR A 34 -14.41 -14.29 6.66
CA THR A 34 -13.91 -13.30 5.70
C THR A 34 -12.39 -13.29 5.71
N ILE A 35 -11.77 -13.24 6.89
CA ILE A 35 -10.30 -13.26 6.99
C ILE A 35 -9.74 -14.56 6.42
N SER A 36 -10.33 -15.70 6.77
CA SER A 36 -9.89 -17.00 6.27
C SER A 36 -9.93 -17.07 4.74
N ARG A 37 -10.99 -16.58 4.13
CA ARG A 37 -11.15 -16.59 2.67
C ARG A 37 -10.17 -15.66 1.99
N ILE A 38 -9.91 -14.50 2.57
CA ILE A 38 -8.92 -13.55 2.04
C ILE A 38 -7.53 -14.17 2.09
N GLU A 39 -7.14 -14.75 3.23
CA GLU A 39 -5.82 -15.35 3.39
C GLU A 39 -5.61 -16.57 2.48
N SER A 40 -6.69 -17.25 2.11
CA SER A 40 -6.64 -18.39 1.20
C SER A 40 -6.80 -18.00 -0.28
N ASP A 41 -6.89 -16.70 -0.57
CA ASP A 41 -7.10 -16.17 -1.93
C ASP A 41 -8.39 -16.67 -2.58
N LEU A 42 -9.37 -17.03 -1.76
CA LEU A 42 -10.70 -17.44 -2.24
C LEU A 42 -11.57 -16.26 -2.63
N VAL A 43 -11.31 -15.09 -2.06
CA VAL A 43 -12.01 -13.85 -2.38
C VAL A 43 -11.02 -12.71 -2.50
N VAL A 44 -11.36 -11.73 -3.33
CA VAL A 44 -10.62 -10.47 -3.43
C VAL A 44 -11.40 -9.46 -2.61
N PRO A 45 -10.81 -8.87 -1.57
CA PRO A 45 -11.55 -7.92 -0.74
C PRO A 45 -11.89 -6.64 -1.49
N ASP A 46 -13.04 -6.05 -1.19
CA ASP A 46 -13.45 -4.78 -1.77
C ASP A 46 -12.76 -3.62 -1.04
N LEU A 47 -12.98 -2.39 -1.53
CA LEU A 47 -12.35 -1.19 -0.95
C LEU A 47 -12.66 -1.02 0.52
N GLU A 48 -13.90 -1.26 0.92
CA GLU A 48 -14.31 -1.13 2.31
C GLU A 48 -13.55 -2.10 3.21
N THR A 49 -13.41 -3.35 2.76
CA THR A 49 -12.68 -4.37 3.51
C THR A 49 -11.18 -4.04 3.57
N ILE A 50 -10.62 -3.52 2.48
CA ILE A 50 -9.22 -3.06 2.45
C ILE A 50 -8.99 -1.96 3.50
N GLU A 51 -9.89 -0.99 3.59
CA GLU A 51 -9.79 0.07 4.59
C GLU A 51 -9.83 -0.49 6.02
N LYS A 52 -10.72 -1.43 6.26
CA LYS A 52 -10.84 -2.09 7.57
C LYS A 52 -9.57 -2.85 7.93
N LEU A 53 -9.00 -3.58 6.96
CA LEU A 53 -7.76 -4.31 7.17
C LEU A 53 -6.58 -3.36 7.42
N SER A 54 -6.49 -2.26 6.66
CA SER A 54 -5.40 -1.30 6.84
C SER A 54 -5.42 -0.68 8.24
N SER A 55 -6.61 -0.35 8.74
CA SER A 55 -6.76 0.18 10.10
C SER A 55 -6.40 -0.86 11.15
N ALA A 56 -6.87 -2.10 11.00
CA ALA A 56 -6.63 -3.17 11.96
C ALA A 56 -5.17 -3.56 12.01
N LEU A 57 -4.50 -3.63 10.86
CA LEU A 57 -3.09 -4.02 10.75
C LEU A 57 -2.14 -2.84 10.88
N LYS A 58 -2.65 -1.62 10.94
CA LYS A 58 -1.88 -0.38 11.02
C LYS A 58 -0.86 -0.28 9.89
N ILE A 59 -1.33 -0.51 8.68
CA ILE A 59 -0.53 -0.43 7.47
C ILE A 59 -1.22 0.53 6.50
N GLU A 60 -0.44 1.18 5.63
CA GLU A 60 -0.98 2.13 4.67
C GLU A 60 -1.98 1.48 3.72
N LYS A 61 -3.15 2.10 3.57
CA LYS A 61 -4.16 1.64 2.64
C LYS A 61 -3.61 1.53 1.22
N ALA A 62 -2.77 2.49 0.80
CA ALA A 62 -2.18 2.49 -0.54
C ALA A 62 -1.36 1.23 -0.80
N LEU A 63 -0.65 0.72 0.21
CA LEU A 63 0.13 -0.50 0.07
C LEU A 63 -0.79 -1.70 -0.16
N LEU A 64 -1.87 -1.81 0.61
CA LEU A 64 -2.83 -2.90 0.42
C LEU A 64 -3.53 -2.81 -0.93
N LEU A 65 -3.90 -1.61 -1.36
CA LEU A 65 -4.53 -1.40 -2.66
C LEU A 65 -3.60 -1.78 -3.80
N SER A 66 -2.31 -1.46 -3.67
CA SER A 66 -1.31 -1.85 -4.66
C SER A 66 -1.13 -3.37 -4.69
N LYS A 67 -1.05 -4.01 -3.52
CA LYS A 67 -0.86 -5.46 -3.43
C LYS A 67 -2.06 -6.25 -3.99
N VAL A 68 -3.26 -5.75 -3.80
CA VAL A 68 -4.47 -6.41 -4.31
C VAL A 68 -4.71 -6.10 -5.79
N GLY A 69 -4.02 -5.11 -6.35
CA GLY A 69 -4.10 -4.76 -7.75
C GLY A 69 -5.08 -3.65 -8.10
N TYR A 70 -5.61 -2.94 -7.09
CA TYR A 70 -6.53 -1.83 -7.34
C TYR A 70 -5.82 -0.52 -7.69
N LEU A 71 -4.54 -0.40 -7.32
CA LEU A 71 -3.71 0.74 -7.67
C LEU A 71 -2.39 0.24 -8.23
N ASP A 72 -1.93 0.87 -9.31
CA ASP A 72 -0.63 0.55 -9.91
C ASP A 72 0.41 1.56 -9.41
N ILE A 73 0.72 1.49 -8.12
CA ILE A 73 1.71 2.35 -7.47
C ILE A 73 2.91 1.49 -7.10
N PRO A 74 4.12 1.84 -7.56
CA PRO A 74 5.32 1.11 -7.18
C PRO A 74 5.49 1.09 -5.66
N GLU A 75 5.88 -0.06 -5.12
CA GLU A 75 6.07 -0.24 -3.69
C GLU A 75 7.11 0.75 -3.13
N ASP A 76 8.19 1.00 -3.89
CA ASP A 76 9.22 1.96 -3.52
C ASP A 76 8.64 3.35 -3.26
N PHE A 77 7.68 3.75 -4.07
CA PHE A 77 7.03 5.04 -3.93
C PHE A 77 6.24 5.12 -2.62
N ILE A 78 5.54 4.04 -2.28
CA ILE A 78 4.77 3.97 -1.04
C ILE A 78 5.69 4.04 0.18
N LEU A 79 6.84 3.36 0.12
CA LEU A 79 7.81 3.39 1.20
C LEU A 79 8.41 4.78 1.40
N ILE A 80 8.68 5.50 0.31
CA ILE A 80 9.15 6.88 0.37
C ILE A 80 8.09 7.77 1.02
N ALA A 81 6.85 7.61 0.62
CA ALA A 81 5.75 8.39 1.20
C ALA A 81 5.64 8.14 2.71
N ARG A 82 5.82 6.89 3.16
CA ARG A 82 5.81 6.56 4.58
C ARG A 82 6.92 7.29 5.34
N LYS A 83 8.13 7.29 4.78
CA LYS A 83 9.28 7.95 5.41
C LYS A 83 9.06 9.44 5.57
N THR A 84 8.42 10.09 4.58
CA THR A 84 8.13 11.52 4.68
C THR A 84 7.15 11.82 5.80
N GLY A 85 6.32 10.86 6.20
CA GLY A 85 5.41 11.02 7.33
C GLY A 85 6.11 11.20 8.67
N GLU A 86 7.38 10.80 8.77
CA GLU A 86 8.17 10.97 9.99
C GLU A 86 8.80 12.36 10.11
N LEU A 87 8.72 13.15 9.06
CA LEU A 87 9.30 14.49 9.01
C LEU A 87 8.32 15.54 9.49
N SER A 88 8.86 16.70 9.90
CA SER A 88 8.03 17.85 10.19
C SER A 88 7.27 18.28 8.94
N GLN A 89 6.18 19.01 9.11
CA GLN A 89 5.39 19.53 8.01
C GLN A 89 6.23 20.40 7.08
N GLU A 90 7.11 21.22 7.66
CA GLU A 90 8.00 22.10 6.90
C GLU A 90 9.00 21.30 6.05
N ASP A 91 9.67 20.31 6.66
CA ASP A 91 10.63 19.48 5.94
C ASP A 91 9.97 18.64 4.85
N ARG A 92 8.77 18.14 5.12
CA ARG A 92 8.00 17.37 4.15
C ARG A 92 7.68 18.23 2.92
N ALA A 93 7.26 19.47 3.15
CA ALA A 93 6.96 20.41 2.06
C ALA A 93 8.19 20.67 1.19
N LYS A 94 9.36 20.82 1.81
CA LYS A 94 10.62 21.02 1.08
C LYS A 94 10.95 19.83 0.19
N ILE A 95 10.79 18.61 0.71
CA ILE A 95 11.08 17.39 -0.04
C ILE A 95 10.11 17.24 -1.22
N PHE A 96 8.82 17.46 -0.99
CA PHE A 96 7.83 17.35 -2.05
C PHE A 96 8.06 18.38 -3.14
N HIS A 97 8.46 19.61 -2.76
CA HIS A 97 8.80 20.65 -3.72
C HIS A 97 9.99 20.22 -4.59
N THR A 98 11.06 19.72 -3.97
CA THR A 98 12.24 19.23 -4.69
C THR A 98 11.90 18.08 -5.63
N MET A 99 11.10 17.13 -5.15
CA MET A 99 10.66 16.00 -5.96
C MET A 99 9.85 16.45 -7.17
N ASN A 100 8.93 17.39 -6.95
CA ASN A 100 8.10 17.92 -8.04
C ASN A 100 8.96 18.61 -9.11
N ASP A 101 9.91 19.44 -8.69
CA ASP A 101 10.81 20.11 -9.61
C ASP A 101 11.64 19.11 -10.41
N THR A 102 12.14 18.10 -9.74
CA THR A 102 12.94 17.04 -10.39
C THR A 102 12.12 16.31 -11.45
N ILE A 103 10.87 15.97 -11.11
CA ILE A 103 9.97 15.28 -12.03
C ILE A 103 9.65 16.17 -13.24
N GLU A 104 9.37 17.44 -13.00
CA GLU A 104 9.08 18.40 -14.09
C GLU A 104 10.27 18.55 -15.04
N ASP A 105 11.48 18.66 -14.49
CA ASP A 105 12.69 18.73 -15.32
C ASP A 105 12.85 17.49 -16.19
N PHE A 106 12.61 16.32 -15.60
CA PHE A 106 12.67 15.04 -16.32
C PHE A 106 11.69 15.00 -17.46
N LEU A 107 10.44 15.37 -17.20
CA LEU A 107 9.39 15.37 -18.20
C LEU A 107 9.67 16.37 -19.32
N LYS A 108 10.22 17.54 -18.98
CA LYS A 108 10.61 18.53 -19.97
C LYS A 108 11.70 18.02 -20.89
N ASN A 109 12.73 17.37 -20.32
CA ASN A 109 13.81 16.79 -21.12
C ASN A 109 13.32 15.69 -22.05
N LEU A 110 12.38 14.86 -21.60
CA LEU A 110 11.76 13.82 -22.43
C LEU A 110 11.02 14.43 -23.62
N LYS A 111 10.31 15.52 -23.41
CA LYS A 111 9.58 16.22 -24.49
C LYS A 111 10.56 16.79 -25.51
N GLU A 112 11.65 17.38 -25.06
CA GLU A 112 12.68 17.93 -25.95
C GLU A 112 13.30 16.83 -26.80
N GLU A 113 13.56 15.65 -26.24
CA GLU A 113 14.07 14.50 -26.99
C GLU A 113 13.07 14.03 -28.05
N GLU A 114 11.78 14.03 -27.74
CA GLU A 114 10.74 13.65 -28.69
C GLU A 114 10.62 14.65 -29.84
N GLU A 115 10.81 15.94 -29.55
CA GLU A 115 10.72 17.01 -30.57
C GLU A 115 11.92 17.01 -31.52
N GLU A 116 13.07 16.50 -31.10
CA GLU A 116 14.27 16.42 -31.93
C GLU A 116 14.19 15.33 -33.00
N ASP A 117 13.29 14.37 -32.83
CA ASP A 117 13.07 13.32 -33.82
C ASP A 117 12.09 13.76 -34.90
#